data_713ef18a7d3b7c74abcf5072502075e1
#
_entry.id   713ef18a7d3b7c74abcf5072502075e1
#
_cell.length_a   1.000
_cell.length_b   1.000
_cell.length_c   1.000
_cell.angle_alpha   90.00
_cell.angle_beta   90.00
_cell.angle_gamma   90.00
#
_symmetry.space_group_name_H-M   'P 1'
#
loop_
_entity.id
_entity.type
_entity.pdbx_description
1 polymer ?
#
loop_
_entity_poly.entity_id
_entity_poly.type
_entity_poly.pdbx_seq_one_letter_code
_entity_poly.pdbx_strand_id
1 'polypeptide(L)'
;MLASQKTKITELFKNALAAVGAPENTKIVLERPKQQSHGDIACTVALQCAKAMKQPPRVIAEKLVEELRKETADSEMFSAIEIAGPGFINLKLAPFLKQDVVREILKEGPAYGCSDAHTGESILLEYVSANPTGPLHLGHARQGALGDVLSRMLKSQGWAVTREFYYNDAGNQIHNLAISVQARCYELQNKPFEFPEDGYKGAYVLDIAQDFLAKEPIHTFDGKVVESSGNPDDLENIRAYAVAYLREEQHKDLTALGVAFDNYYLESSLYSDGRVAKAVQAIRNAGKTYEKDRALWFKSTDYGDDKDRVMRKADGSYTYFVPDVAYHLAKFERGFNRALNIQGSDHHGTVARVRAGIQAASGDFGFNIPKTFPEYMLHKMLQVVKDGQPVKMSKRSGTYVTLSDLVNWVGKDAARLFMVNRRADAEFVFDVDLALSQSDENPVYYLQYAHARICSVFAQAQEKGIEVPSVEEMASEDLSSLTAPTELSLMSKLSDFPTALANGTEDLSPLALVTYLKELAADFHSFYNAERVLVDDEKLRNARLALLVATRQVLRNGLEILGVSAPERLSRADQPADSTK
;
A
#
# COMPACT_ATOMS: atom_id res chain seq x y z
N MET A 1 -12.77 -3.23 18.56
CA MET A 1 -14.07 -3.88 18.93
C MET A 1 -14.43 -4.86 17.83
N LEU A 2 -14.79 -6.09 18.21
CA LEU A 2 -15.17 -7.12 17.25
C LEU A 2 -16.43 -6.73 16.46
N ALA A 3 -16.54 -7.23 15.21
CA ALA A 3 -17.69 -6.93 14.35
C ALA A 3 -19.02 -7.35 14.98
N SER A 4 -19.06 -8.53 15.63
CA SER A 4 -20.23 -9.03 16.37
C SER A 4 -20.64 -8.14 17.52
N GLN A 5 -19.66 -7.63 18.27
CA GLN A 5 -19.89 -6.69 19.38
C GLN A 5 -20.41 -5.35 18.86
N LYS A 6 -19.84 -4.85 17.76
CA LYS A 6 -20.29 -3.61 17.10
C LYS A 6 -21.74 -3.71 16.64
N THR A 7 -22.10 -4.82 16.02
CA THR A 7 -23.48 -5.09 15.59
C THR A 7 -24.43 -5.07 16.78
N LYS A 8 -24.11 -5.79 17.85
CA LYS A 8 -24.93 -5.84 19.06
C LYS A 8 -25.11 -4.46 19.71
N ILE A 9 -24.02 -3.68 19.86
CA ILE A 9 -24.10 -2.34 20.42
C ILE A 9 -24.90 -1.39 19.52
N THR A 10 -24.74 -1.51 18.20
CA THR A 10 -25.54 -0.73 17.26
C THR A 10 -27.04 -1.05 17.37
N GLU A 11 -27.39 -2.31 17.58
CA GLU A 11 -28.76 -2.74 17.80
C GLU A 11 -29.34 -2.19 19.10
N LEU A 12 -28.58 -2.21 20.20
CA LEU A 12 -28.97 -1.59 21.45
C LEU A 12 -29.29 -0.09 21.27
N PHE A 13 -28.47 0.65 20.54
CA PHE A 13 -28.73 2.04 20.23
C PHE A 13 -29.96 2.24 19.33
N LYS A 14 -30.20 1.34 18.36
CA LYS A 14 -31.41 1.39 17.54
C LYS A 14 -32.68 1.24 18.39
N ASN A 15 -32.68 0.26 19.28
CA ASN A 15 -33.81 0.03 20.19
C ASN A 15 -34.04 1.22 21.11
N ALA A 16 -32.97 1.74 21.71
CA ALA A 16 -33.05 2.92 22.56
C ALA A 16 -33.58 4.15 21.79
N LEU A 17 -33.13 4.38 20.56
CA LEU A 17 -33.62 5.46 19.71
C LEU A 17 -35.12 5.32 19.40
N ALA A 18 -35.56 4.11 19.09
CA ALA A 18 -36.97 3.82 18.86
C ALA A 18 -37.81 4.09 20.12
N ALA A 19 -37.34 3.67 21.29
CA ALA A 19 -38.02 3.88 22.58
C ALA A 19 -38.17 5.37 22.94
N VAL A 20 -37.20 6.21 22.56
CA VAL A 20 -37.27 7.65 22.82
C VAL A 20 -37.94 8.45 21.70
N GLY A 21 -38.45 7.79 20.66
CA GLY A 21 -39.13 8.43 19.53
C GLY A 21 -38.21 9.23 18.62
N ALA A 22 -36.95 8.82 18.44
CA ALA A 22 -36.02 9.43 17.53
C ALA A 22 -36.35 9.08 16.07
N PRO A 23 -35.90 9.87 15.07
CA PRO A 23 -36.12 9.57 13.65
C PRO A 23 -35.50 8.21 13.27
N GLU A 24 -36.26 7.40 12.49
CA GLU A 24 -35.83 6.06 12.06
C GLU A 24 -34.51 6.06 11.25
N ASN A 25 -34.23 7.12 10.52
CA ASN A 25 -33.04 7.26 9.68
C ASN A 25 -31.81 7.81 10.43
N THR A 26 -31.81 7.83 11.76
CA THR A 26 -30.68 8.34 12.55
C THR A 26 -29.48 7.43 12.37
N LYS A 27 -28.39 7.98 11.86
CA LYS A 27 -27.13 7.23 11.68
C LYS A 27 -26.42 7.04 13.01
N ILE A 28 -26.23 5.79 13.41
CA ILE A 28 -25.45 5.45 14.61
C ILE A 28 -23.99 5.31 14.20
N VAL A 29 -23.14 6.15 14.80
CA VAL A 29 -21.69 6.11 14.61
C VAL A 29 -21.05 5.83 15.96
N LEU A 30 -20.32 4.70 16.02
CA LEU A 30 -19.57 4.27 17.20
C LEU A 30 -18.09 4.55 16.92
N GLU A 31 -17.50 5.46 17.69
CA GLU A 31 -16.11 5.89 17.52
C GLU A 31 -15.30 5.61 18.80
N ARG A 32 -13.99 5.50 18.66
CA ARG A 32 -13.10 5.46 19.82
C ARG A 32 -12.93 6.86 20.38
N PRO A 33 -13.13 7.09 21.69
CA PRO A 33 -12.86 8.39 22.30
C PRO A 33 -11.40 8.81 22.13
N LYS A 34 -11.16 10.10 21.90
CA LYS A 34 -9.79 10.64 21.80
C LYS A 34 -9.00 10.50 23.10
N GLN A 35 -9.68 10.52 24.23
CA GLN A 35 -9.09 10.35 25.57
C GLN A 35 -9.54 9.00 26.13
N GLN A 36 -8.58 8.19 26.54
CA GLN A 36 -8.83 6.85 27.11
C GLN A 36 -9.69 6.89 28.40
N SER A 37 -9.62 8.00 29.15
CA SER A 37 -10.47 8.23 30.32
C SER A 37 -11.97 8.26 30.00
N HIS A 38 -12.35 8.53 28.77
CA HIS A 38 -13.74 8.57 28.31
C HIS A 38 -14.31 7.19 27.90
N GLY A 39 -13.61 6.11 28.21
CA GLY A 39 -14.05 4.73 27.91
C GLY A 39 -13.55 4.20 26.58
N ASP A 40 -14.23 3.18 26.07
CA ASP A 40 -13.82 2.43 24.88
C ASP A 40 -14.57 2.88 23.61
N ILE A 41 -15.79 3.39 23.76
CA ILE A 41 -16.68 3.78 22.67
C ILE A 41 -17.35 5.11 23.01
N ALA A 42 -17.40 6.01 22.03
CA ALA A 42 -18.19 7.23 22.07
C ALA A 42 -19.26 7.19 20.97
N CYS A 43 -20.49 7.58 21.32
CA CYS A 43 -21.58 7.73 20.36
C CYS A 43 -22.12 9.15 20.41
N THR A 44 -22.27 9.78 19.25
CA THR A 44 -22.72 11.16 19.07
C THR A 44 -24.20 11.26 18.67
N VAL A 45 -24.93 10.15 18.73
CA VAL A 45 -26.30 10.06 18.20
C VAL A 45 -27.28 11.07 18.83
N ALA A 46 -27.12 11.38 20.11
CA ALA A 46 -27.97 12.38 20.79
C ALA A 46 -27.80 13.79 20.19
N LEU A 47 -26.56 14.15 19.80
CA LEU A 47 -26.27 15.42 19.12
C LEU A 47 -26.94 15.48 17.74
N GLN A 48 -26.97 14.36 17.02
CA GLN A 48 -27.59 14.27 15.69
C GLN A 48 -29.11 14.39 15.76
N CYS A 49 -29.74 13.84 16.79
CA CYS A 49 -31.19 13.87 16.96
C CYS A 49 -31.75 15.18 17.50
N ALA A 50 -30.91 16.03 18.10
CA ALA A 50 -31.33 17.21 18.84
C ALA A 50 -32.26 18.15 18.08
N LYS A 51 -31.90 18.45 16.82
CA LYS A 51 -32.71 19.34 15.96
C LYS A 51 -34.06 18.72 15.60
N ALA A 52 -34.08 17.45 15.26
CA ALA A 52 -35.29 16.74 14.84
C ALA A 52 -36.26 16.53 16.02
N MET A 53 -35.73 16.21 17.20
CA MET A 53 -36.50 15.99 18.41
C MET A 53 -36.85 17.30 19.17
N LYS A 54 -36.28 18.43 18.72
CA LYS A 54 -36.45 19.74 19.37
C LYS A 54 -36.15 19.70 20.89
N GLN A 55 -35.14 18.93 21.26
CA GLN A 55 -34.71 18.78 22.67
C GLN A 55 -33.18 19.00 22.75
N PRO A 56 -32.69 19.47 23.91
CA PRO A 56 -31.25 19.57 24.16
C PRO A 56 -30.58 18.19 24.01
N PRO A 57 -29.40 18.10 23.36
CA PRO A 57 -28.73 16.82 23.15
C PRO A 57 -28.47 16.05 24.45
N ARG A 58 -28.14 16.75 25.53
CA ARG A 58 -27.91 16.14 26.84
C ARG A 58 -29.14 15.44 27.41
N VAL A 59 -30.33 16.04 27.23
CA VAL A 59 -31.61 15.44 27.66
C VAL A 59 -31.92 14.18 26.86
N ILE A 60 -31.63 14.21 25.57
CA ILE A 60 -31.78 13.03 24.71
C ILE A 60 -30.79 11.94 25.14
N ALA A 61 -29.53 12.30 25.40
CA ALA A 61 -28.52 11.37 25.90
C ALA A 61 -28.92 10.71 27.22
N GLU A 62 -29.51 11.47 28.17
CA GLU A 62 -30.00 10.94 29.44
C GLU A 62 -31.10 9.87 29.22
N LYS A 63 -32.04 10.14 28.34
CA LYS A 63 -33.10 9.18 27.98
C LYS A 63 -32.54 7.93 27.30
N LEU A 64 -31.60 8.11 26.34
CA LEU A 64 -30.96 6.98 25.65
C LEU A 64 -30.17 6.11 26.64
N VAL A 65 -29.43 6.72 27.56
CA VAL A 65 -28.67 5.99 28.58
C VAL A 65 -29.59 5.22 29.52
N GLU A 66 -30.75 5.79 29.87
CA GLU A 66 -31.75 5.07 30.66
C GLU A 66 -32.24 3.80 29.95
N GLU A 67 -32.59 3.91 28.66
CA GLU A 67 -33.02 2.74 27.87
C GLU A 67 -31.89 1.72 27.67
N LEU A 68 -30.66 2.18 27.37
CA LEU A 68 -29.50 1.30 27.27
C LEU A 68 -29.25 0.52 28.56
N ARG A 69 -29.38 1.18 29.74
CA ARG A 69 -29.22 0.51 31.04
C ARG A 69 -30.31 -0.52 31.30
N LYS A 70 -31.55 -0.27 30.88
CA LYS A 70 -32.64 -1.23 30.99
C LYS A 70 -32.36 -2.48 30.14
N GLU A 71 -31.97 -2.29 28.87
CA GLU A 71 -31.69 -3.39 27.95
C GLU A 71 -30.44 -4.20 28.31
N THR A 72 -29.49 -3.58 29.00
CA THR A 72 -28.22 -4.25 29.35
C THR A 72 -28.13 -4.68 30.81
N ALA A 73 -29.21 -4.55 31.58
CA ALA A 73 -29.22 -4.85 33.01
C ALA A 73 -28.72 -6.27 33.35
N ASP A 74 -29.09 -7.26 32.52
CA ASP A 74 -28.75 -8.65 32.73
C ASP A 74 -27.48 -9.11 31.94
N SER A 75 -26.90 -8.25 31.11
CA SER A 75 -25.82 -8.65 30.20
C SER A 75 -24.42 -8.34 30.67
N GLU A 76 -24.28 -7.47 31.68
CA GLU A 76 -22.99 -7.00 32.21
C GLU A 76 -21.97 -6.51 31.13
N MET A 77 -22.46 -6.15 29.94
CA MET A 77 -21.60 -5.79 28.80
C MET A 77 -20.78 -4.52 29.03
N PHE A 78 -21.31 -3.61 29.83
CA PHE A 78 -20.68 -2.33 30.11
C PHE A 78 -20.34 -2.19 31.60
N SER A 79 -19.07 -1.90 31.87
CA SER A 79 -18.65 -1.53 33.21
C SER A 79 -19.06 -0.10 33.59
N ALA A 80 -19.30 0.77 32.61
CA ALA A 80 -19.84 2.11 32.76
C ALA A 80 -20.51 2.62 31.47
N ILE A 81 -21.60 3.39 31.64
CA ILE A 81 -22.25 4.19 30.61
C ILE A 81 -22.32 5.61 31.11
N GLU A 82 -21.62 6.53 30.49
CA GLU A 82 -21.46 7.92 30.96
C GLU A 82 -21.85 8.93 29.89
N ILE A 83 -22.32 10.09 30.31
CA ILE A 83 -22.62 11.21 29.41
C ILE A 83 -21.55 12.27 29.62
N ALA A 84 -20.87 12.63 28.53
CA ALA A 84 -19.85 13.67 28.54
C ALA A 84 -20.24 14.86 27.67
N GLY A 85 -19.84 16.07 28.13
CA GLY A 85 -20.08 17.31 27.40
C GLY A 85 -21.55 17.54 27.06
N PRO A 86 -21.85 17.99 25.82
CA PRO A 86 -23.21 18.37 25.41
C PRO A 86 -24.15 17.19 25.13
N GLY A 87 -23.68 15.93 25.16
CA GLY A 87 -24.49 14.76 24.86
C GLY A 87 -23.75 13.60 24.20
N PHE A 88 -22.45 13.50 24.39
CA PHE A 88 -21.69 12.31 24.05
C PHE A 88 -22.04 11.17 25.00
N ILE A 89 -22.36 10.00 24.46
CA ILE A 89 -22.58 8.79 25.25
C ILE A 89 -21.31 7.94 25.15
N ASN A 90 -20.63 7.79 26.28
CA ASN A 90 -19.38 7.04 26.41
C ASN A 90 -19.65 5.70 27.07
N LEU A 91 -19.19 4.62 26.44
CA LEU A 91 -19.32 3.26 26.93
C LEU A 91 -17.96 2.72 27.33
N LYS A 92 -17.87 2.12 28.51
CA LYS A 92 -16.72 1.35 28.94
C LYS A 92 -17.10 -0.14 28.90
N LEU A 93 -16.41 -0.90 28.05
CA LEU A 93 -16.67 -2.32 27.88
C LEU A 93 -16.24 -3.10 29.12
N ALA A 94 -17.00 -4.11 29.47
CA ALA A 94 -16.59 -5.06 30.50
C ALA A 94 -15.34 -5.85 30.05
N PRO A 95 -14.45 -6.25 30.97
CA PRO A 95 -13.21 -6.95 30.64
C PRO A 95 -13.40 -8.18 29.77
N PHE A 96 -14.46 -8.99 29.98
CA PHE A 96 -14.70 -10.21 29.23
C PHE A 96 -14.87 -9.95 27.71
N LEU A 97 -15.46 -8.83 27.31
CA LEU A 97 -15.59 -8.45 25.90
C LEU A 97 -14.23 -8.16 25.24
N LYS A 98 -13.27 -7.65 26.02
CA LYS A 98 -11.91 -7.45 25.56
C LYS A 98 -11.13 -8.77 25.49
N GLN A 99 -11.35 -9.65 26.44
CA GLN A 99 -10.76 -11.00 26.48
C GLN A 99 -11.23 -11.86 25.30
N ASP A 100 -12.49 -11.72 24.87
CA ASP A 100 -13.02 -12.42 23.68
C ASP A 100 -12.25 -12.08 22.41
N VAL A 101 -11.66 -10.89 22.30
CA VAL A 101 -10.79 -10.51 21.18
C VAL A 101 -9.58 -11.43 21.07
N VAL A 102 -8.96 -11.79 22.19
CA VAL A 102 -7.82 -12.73 22.19
C VAL A 102 -8.24 -14.07 21.61
N ARG A 103 -9.40 -14.62 22.04
CA ARG A 103 -9.92 -15.89 21.52
C ARG A 103 -10.19 -15.84 20.02
N GLU A 104 -10.77 -14.73 19.54
CA GLU A 104 -11.07 -14.57 18.11
C GLU A 104 -9.78 -14.49 17.28
N ILE A 105 -8.78 -13.76 17.74
CA ILE A 105 -7.48 -13.70 17.06
C ILE A 105 -6.83 -15.09 16.99
N LEU A 106 -6.84 -15.84 18.09
CA LEU A 106 -6.27 -17.18 18.13
C LEU A 106 -7.01 -18.16 17.21
N LYS A 107 -8.32 -18.00 17.08
CA LYS A 107 -9.17 -18.82 16.20
C LYS A 107 -8.98 -18.49 14.72
N GLU A 108 -8.97 -17.20 14.38
CA GLU A 108 -8.87 -16.74 13.00
C GLU A 108 -7.42 -16.75 12.47
N GLY A 109 -6.44 -16.57 13.36
CA GLY A 109 -5.02 -16.57 13.01
C GLY A 109 -4.67 -15.58 11.89
N PRO A 110 -4.09 -16.08 10.76
CA PRO A 110 -3.71 -15.22 9.64
C PRO A 110 -4.89 -14.50 8.97
N ALA A 111 -6.11 -14.97 9.13
CA ALA A 111 -7.31 -14.36 8.56
C ALA A 111 -7.85 -13.19 9.40
N TYR A 112 -7.39 -13.02 10.65
CA TYR A 112 -7.84 -11.91 11.48
C TYR A 112 -7.52 -10.56 10.84
N GLY A 113 -8.53 -9.74 10.65
CA GLY A 113 -8.48 -8.45 9.95
C GLY A 113 -8.91 -8.51 8.49
N CYS A 114 -8.95 -9.69 7.87
CA CYS A 114 -9.48 -9.87 6.53
C CYS A 114 -11.01 -9.76 6.51
N SER A 115 -11.56 -9.36 5.37
CA SER A 115 -13.01 -9.30 5.18
C SER A 115 -13.40 -9.60 3.72
N ASP A 116 -14.65 -10.01 3.53
CA ASP A 116 -15.26 -10.28 2.23
C ASP A 116 -16.07 -9.07 1.71
N ALA A 117 -15.84 -7.87 2.26
CA ALA A 117 -16.65 -6.68 1.99
C ALA A 117 -16.73 -6.32 0.50
N HIS A 118 -15.67 -6.62 -0.26
CA HIS A 118 -15.55 -6.31 -1.69
C HIS A 118 -15.51 -7.56 -2.57
N THR A 119 -16.01 -8.69 -2.09
CA THR A 119 -16.09 -9.91 -2.90
C THR A 119 -16.90 -9.69 -4.16
N GLY A 120 -16.33 -10.03 -5.31
CA GLY A 120 -16.94 -9.81 -6.62
C GLY A 120 -16.56 -8.47 -7.28
N GLU A 121 -15.86 -7.58 -6.57
CA GLU A 121 -15.31 -6.35 -7.12
C GLU A 121 -13.87 -6.55 -7.59
N SER A 122 -13.49 -5.90 -8.71
CA SER A 122 -12.14 -5.96 -9.27
C SER A 122 -11.52 -4.58 -9.41
N ILE A 123 -10.21 -4.51 -9.26
CA ILE A 123 -9.44 -3.30 -9.46
C ILE A 123 -8.11 -3.63 -10.14
N LEU A 124 -7.69 -2.78 -11.08
CA LEU A 124 -6.36 -2.84 -11.68
C LEU A 124 -5.46 -1.78 -11.05
N LEU A 125 -4.32 -2.20 -10.53
CA LEU A 125 -3.27 -1.32 -10.05
C LEU A 125 -2.14 -1.28 -11.07
N GLU A 126 -1.87 -0.10 -11.64
CA GLU A 126 -0.71 0.16 -12.47
C GLU A 126 0.34 0.95 -11.70
N TYR A 127 1.55 0.42 -11.60
CA TYR A 127 2.64 1.09 -10.91
C TYR A 127 4.01 0.64 -11.40
N VAL A 128 5.04 1.43 -11.11
CA VAL A 128 6.40 1.35 -11.66
C VAL A 128 6.41 1.75 -13.12
N SER A 129 5.90 0.94 -14.04
CA SER A 129 5.74 1.22 -15.49
C SER A 129 6.96 1.95 -16.08
N ALA A 130 8.17 1.45 -15.78
CA ALA A 130 9.42 2.04 -16.21
C ALA A 130 9.77 1.63 -17.64
N ASN A 131 10.29 2.58 -18.43
CA ASN A 131 10.82 2.25 -19.74
C ASN A 131 12.07 1.37 -19.61
N PRO A 132 12.28 0.40 -20.50
CA PRO A 132 13.45 -0.47 -20.48
C PRO A 132 14.69 0.24 -21.07
N THR A 133 15.00 1.43 -20.55
CA THR A 133 16.11 2.29 -21.02
C THR A 133 17.17 2.54 -19.97
N GLY A 134 16.99 1.98 -18.78
CA GLY A 134 17.95 2.06 -17.69
C GLY A 134 17.50 1.34 -16.43
N PRO A 135 18.35 1.29 -15.40
CA PRO A 135 18.03 0.75 -14.09
C PRO A 135 16.87 1.48 -13.42
N LEU A 136 16.14 0.79 -12.55
CA LEU A 136 15.10 1.41 -11.72
C LEU A 136 15.73 2.37 -10.70
N HIS A 137 15.09 3.51 -10.53
CA HIS A 137 15.50 4.52 -9.55
C HIS A 137 14.56 4.57 -8.33
N LEU A 138 14.86 5.43 -7.37
CA LEU A 138 14.12 5.55 -6.11
C LEU A 138 12.62 5.86 -6.27
N GLY A 139 12.24 6.62 -7.30
CA GLY A 139 10.82 6.85 -7.62
C GLY A 139 10.09 5.55 -7.96
N HIS A 140 10.74 4.65 -8.71
CA HIS A 140 10.21 3.33 -9.00
C HIS A 140 10.16 2.44 -7.76
N ALA A 141 11.16 2.53 -6.87
CA ALA A 141 11.14 1.82 -5.59
C ALA A 141 9.93 2.26 -4.73
N ARG A 142 9.65 3.56 -4.69
CA ARG A 142 8.48 4.10 -3.97
C ARG A 142 7.16 3.62 -4.56
N GLN A 143 7.04 3.66 -5.89
CA GLN A 143 5.86 3.15 -6.59
C GLN A 143 5.67 1.66 -6.34
N GLY A 144 6.73 0.87 -6.43
CA GLY A 144 6.72 -0.56 -6.17
C GLY A 144 6.25 -0.90 -4.77
N ALA A 145 6.79 -0.23 -3.76
CA ALA A 145 6.38 -0.43 -2.36
C ALA A 145 4.93 -0.03 -2.12
N LEU A 146 4.52 1.17 -2.59
CA LEU A 146 3.13 1.64 -2.46
C LEU A 146 2.14 0.70 -3.16
N GLY A 147 2.42 0.34 -4.42
CA GLY A 147 1.54 -0.49 -5.22
C GLY A 147 1.39 -1.91 -4.68
N ASP A 148 2.48 -2.53 -4.24
CA ASP A 148 2.44 -3.88 -3.67
C ASP A 148 1.71 -3.91 -2.32
N VAL A 149 1.97 -2.95 -1.43
CA VAL A 149 1.25 -2.87 -0.14
C VAL A 149 -0.23 -2.61 -0.36
N LEU A 150 -0.61 -1.67 -1.23
CA LEU A 150 -2.02 -1.42 -1.56
C LEU A 150 -2.70 -2.64 -2.17
N SER A 151 -2.00 -3.39 -3.03
CA SER A 151 -2.49 -4.65 -3.58
C SER A 151 -2.84 -5.65 -2.48
N ARG A 152 -1.96 -5.81 -1.48
CA ARG A 152 -2.17 -6.71 -0.35
C ARG A 152 -3.30 -6.24 0.58
N MET A 153 -3.38 -4.94 0.85
CA MET A 153 -4.47 -4.33 1.62
C MET A 153 -5.82 -4.57 0.94
N LEU A 154 -5.94 -4.29 -0.34
CA LEU A 154 -7.16 -4.49 -1.12
C LEU A 154 -7.57 -5.97 -1.15
N LYS A 155 -6.62 -6.88 -1.40
CA LYS A 155 -6.87 -8.33 -1.36
C LYS A 155 -7.38 -8.78 0.01
N SER A 156 -6.85 -8.24 1.10
CA SER A 156 -7.31 -8.55 2.46
C SER A 156 -8.76 -8.16 2.73
N GLN A 157 -9.31 -7.23 1.93
CA GLN A 157 -10.70 -6.77 2.03
C GLN A 157 -11.61 -7.35 0.95
N GLY A 158 -11.16 -8.39 0.25
CA GLY A 158 -11.97 -9.15 -0.72
C GLY A 158 -11.88 -8.68 -2.17
N TRP A 159 -11.11 -7.65 -2.49
CA TRP A 159 -10.92 -7.20 -3.88
C TRP A 159 -10.17 -8.24 -4.72
N ALA A 160 -10.64 -8.46 -5.95
CA ALA A 160 -9.86 -9.12 -6.99
C ALA A 160 -8.90 -8.08 -7.62
N VAL A 161 -7.62 -8.16 -7.25
CA VAL A 161 -6.61 -7.18 -7.65
C VAL A 161 -5.75 -7.74 -8.78
N THR A 162 -5.62 -6.98 -9.87
CA THR A 162 -4.65 -7.21 -10.93
C THR A 162 -3.57 -6.16 -10.86
N ARG A 163 -2.32 -6.57 -10.75
CA ARG A 163 -1.13 -5.71 -10.74
C ARG A 163 -0.54 -5.69 -12.13
N GLU A 164 -0.41 -4.50 -12.72
CA GLU A 164 0.03 -4.33 -14.10
C GLU A 164 1.21 -3.39 -14.21
N PHE A 165 2.17 -3.80 -15.02
CA PHE A 165 3.32 -3.02 -15.44
C PHE A 165 3.14 -2.66 -16.93
N TYR A 166 3.18 -1.38 -17.24
CA TYR A 166 3.09 -0.90 -18.62
C TYR A 166 4.48 -0.64 -19.18
N TYR A 167 4.82 -1.28 -20.30
CA TYR A 167 6.08 -1.09 -21.00
C TYR A 167 5.89 -0.25 -22.24
N ASN A 168 6.68 0.82 -22.36
CA ASN A 168 6.94 1.45 -23.64
C ASN A 168 8.08 0.69 -24.33
N ASP A 169 7.72 -0.25 -25.16
CA ASP A 169 8.64 -1.16 -25.86
C ASP A 169 8.99 -0.67 -27.29
N ALA A 170 8.62 0.56 -27.65
CA ALA A 170 8.80 1.16 -28.97
C ALA A 170 9.16 2.65 -28.88
N GLY A 171 9.47 3.24 -30.03
CA GLY A 171 9.71 4.68 -30.15
C GLY A 171 11.15 5.14 -29.97
N ASN A 172 11.33 6.48 -29.90
CA ASN A 172 12.66 7.11 -29.96
C ASN A 172 13.56 6.74 -28.77
N GLN A 173 13.01 6.52 -27.60
CA GLN A 173 13.84 6.15 -26.42
C GLN A 173 14.52 4.80 -26.61
N ILE A 174 13.81 3.82 -27.17
CA ILE A 174 14.37 2.49 -27.46
C ILE A 174 15.39 2.57 -28.59
N HIS A 175 15.14 3.40 -29.61
CA HIS A 175 16.12 3.67 -30.64
C HIS A 175 17.40 4.31 -30.07
N ASN A 176 17.25 5.33 -29.23
CA ASN A 176 18.39 6.02 -28.58
C ASN A 176 19.20 5.06 -27.69
N LEU A 177 18.54 4.10 -27.02
CA LEU A 177 19.23 3.05 -26.27
C LEU A 177 20.06 2.17 -27.23
N ALA A 178 19.46 1.71 -28.33
CA ALA A 178 20.15 0.84 -29.29
C ALA A 178 21.40 1.49 -29.90
N ILE A 179 21.30 2.75 -30.34
CA ILE A 179 22.46 3.47 -30.91
C ILE A 179 23.51 3.81 -29.85
N SER A 180 23.11 3.97 -28.58
CA SER A 180 24.04 4.17 -27.46
C SER A 180 24.86 2.89 -27.22
N VAL A 181 24.20 1.74 -27.18
CA VAL A 181 24.88 0.42 -27.06
C VAL A 181 25.80 0.17 -28.25
N GLN A 182 25.32 0.46 -29.47
CA GLN A 182 26.13 0.34 -30.71
C GLN A 182 27.42 1.19 -30.61
N ALA A 183 27.31 2.45 -30.19
CA ALA A 183 28.46 3.33 -29.98
C ALA A 183 29.47 2.75 -29.00
N ARG A 184 28.98 2.16 -27.87
CA ARG A 184 29.86 1.46 -26.91
C ARG A 184 30.50 0.19 -27.50
N CYS A 185 29.79 -0.53 -28.34
CA CYS A 185 30.39 -1.68 -29.05
C CYS A 185 31.55 -1.24 -29.95
N TYR A 186 31.39 -0.16 -30.71
CA TYR A 186 32.47 0.38 -31.55
C TYR A 186 33.64 0.88 -30.70
N GLU A 187 33.37 1.58 -29.57
CA GLU A 187 34.39 2.02 -28.63
C GLU A 187 35.25 0.81 -28.14
N LEU A 188 34.60 -0.26 -27.69
CA LEU A 188 35.26 -1.47 -27.21
C LEU A 188 36.08 -2.18 -28.29
N GLN A 189 35.72 -2.02 -29.54
CA GLN A 189 36.47 -2.57 -30.70
C GLN A 189 37.52 -1.61 -31.27
N ASN A 190 37.74 -0.45 -30.63
CA ASN A 190 38.61 0.62 -31.11
C ASN A 190 38.27 1.08 -32.57
N LYS A 191 37.01 1.06 -32.91
CA LYS A 191 36.49 1.57 -34.18
C LYS A 191 36.07 3.05 -34.02
N PRO A 192 36.12 3.83 -35.12
CA PRO A 192 35.57 5.20 -35.09
C PRO A 192 34.07 5.17 -34.75
N PHE A 193 33.64 6.03 -33.86
CA PHE A 193 32.23 6.19 -33.50
C PHE A 193 31.94 7.63 -33.10
N GLU A 194 30.68 8.03 -33.23
CA GLU A 194 30.14 9.25 -32.67
C GLU A 194 29.07 8.86 -31.64
N PHE A 195 29.22 9.35 -30.40
CA PHE A 195 28.22 9.06 -29.38
C PHE A 195 27.00 9.94 -29.62
N PRO A 196 25.77 9.35 -29.67
CA PRO A 196 24.56 10.14 -29.93
C PRO A 196 24.33 11.21 -28.88
N GLU A 197 23.91 12.41 -29.31
CA GLU A 197 23.70 13.58 -28.45
C GLU A 197 22.70 13.26 -27.32
N ASP A 198 21.56 12.63 -27.68
CA ASP A 198 20.50 12.18 -26.76
C ASP A 198 20.74 10.74 -26.25
N GLY A 199 21.97 10.25 -26.33
CA GLY A 199 22.32 8.89 -25.94
C GLY A 199 22.40 8.69 -24.42
N TYR A 200 22.23 7.44 -24.02
CA TYR A 200 22.35 7.02 -22.62
C TYR A 200 23.81 6.78 -22.27
N LYS A 201 24.31 7.51 -21.24
CA LYS A 201 25.74 7.55 -20.87
C LYS A 201 26.07 6.74 -19.62
N GLY A 202 25.08 6.08 -19.01
CA GLY A 202 25.29 5.27 -17.80
C GLY A 202 26.21 4.08 -18.02
N ALA A 203 26.90 3.64 -16.98
CA ALA A 203 27.84 2.49 -17.03
C ALA A 203 27.16 1.21 -17.54
N TYR A 204 25.88 1.01 -17.24
CA TYR A 204 25.12 -0.16 -17.70
C TYR A 204 25.09 -0.31 -19.24
N VAL A 205 25.19 0.81 -19.99
CA VAL A 205 25.25 0.75 -21.48
C VAL A 205 26.54 0.06 -21.94
N LEU A 206 27.64 0.28 -21.21
CA LEU A 206 28.91 -0.40 -21.48
C LEU A 206 28.82 -1.89 -21.14
N ASP A 207 28.19 -2.24 -20.00
CA ASP A 207 27.98 -3.63 -19.61
C ASP A 207 27.16 -4.40 -20.64
N ILE A 208 26.07 -3.79 -21.14
CA ILE A 208 25.25 -4.37 -22.23
C ILE A 208 26.09 -4.59 -23.49
N ALA A 209 26.94 -3.63 -23.87
CA ALA A 209 27.79 -3.75 -25.05
C ALA A 209 28.85 -4.85 -24.91
N GLN A 210 29.42 -5.00 -23.70
CA GLN A 210 30.39 -6.09 -23.43
C GLN A 210 29.74 -7.45 -23.56
N ASP A 211 28.58 -7.67 -22.92
CA ASP A 211 27.87 -8.94 -22.97
C ASP A 211 27.36 -9.25 -24.39
N PHE A 212 26.91 -8.22 -25.13
CA PHE A 212 26.51 -8.34 -26.51
C PHE A 212 27.68 -8.83 -27.41
N LEU A 213 28.85 -8.21 -27.28
CA LEU A 213 30.05 -8.59 -28.04
C LEU A 213 30.60 -9.98 -27.64
N ALA A 214 30.42 -10.35 -26.37
CA ALA A 214 30.77 -11.67 -25.85
C ALA A 214 29.78 -12.76 -26.30
N LYS A 215 28.66 -12.38 -26.94
CA LYS A 215 27.56 -13.28 -27.35
C LYS A 215 26.91 -14.02 -26.19
N GLU A 216 26.82 -13.37 -25.02
CA GLU A 216 26.10 -13.92 -23.90
C GLU A 216 24.58 -13.87 -24.14
N PRO A 217 23.84 -14.98 -24.05
CA PRO A 217 22.41 -14.98 -24.27
C PRO A 217 21.70 -14.37 -23.06
N ILE A 218 20.59 -13.65 -23.28
CA ILE A 218 19.70 -13.17 -22.20
C ILE A 218 18.57 -14.17 -22.02
N HIS A 219 18.50 -14.76 -20.84
CA HIS A 219 17.39 -15.59 -20.39
C HIS A 219 16.39 -14.70 -19.64
N THR A 220 15.24 -14.43 -20.24
CA THR A 220 14.25 -13.53 -19.68
C THR A 220 13.33 -14.25 -18.70
N PHE A 221 12.78 -13.51 -17.74
CA PHE A 221 11.86 -14.02 -16.71
C PHE A 221 10.56 -14.63 -17.28
N ASP A 222 10.20 -14.28 -18.53
CA ASP A 222 9.06 -14.85 -19.25
C ASP A 222 9.42 -16.08 -20.11
N GLY A 223 10.62 -16.63 -19.88
CA GLY A 223 11.09 -17.89 -20.47
C GLY A 223 11.61 -17.78 -21.90
N LYS A 224 11.81 -16.57 -22.42
CA LYS A 224 12.43 -16.37 -23.74
C LYS A 224 13.95 -16.32 -23.64
N VAL A 225 14.61 -16.61 -24.72
CA VAL A 225 16.05 -16.45 -24.88
C VAL A 225 16.29 -15.46 -26.01
N VAL A 226 17.04 -14.40 -25.73
CA VAL A 226 17.45 -13.42 -26.74
C VAL A 226 18.94 -13.61 -27.01
N GLU A 227 19.24 -14.09 -28.19
CA GLU A 227 20.61 -14.33 -28.64
C GLU A 227 21.27 -13.04 -29.11
N SER A 228 22.57 -12.94 -28.89
CA SER A 228 23.39 -11.88 -29.44
C SER A 228 24.14 -12.35 -30.70
N SER A 229 24.08 -11.58 -31.78
CA SER A 229 24.90 -11.78 -32.97
C SER A 229 26.38 -11.42 -32.74
N GLY A 230 26.66 -10.58 -31.73
CA GLY A 230 27.97 -9.99 -31.50
C GLY A 230 28.41 -9.03 -32.60
N ASN A 231 27.52 -8.68 -33.53
CA ASN A 231 27.80 -7.79 -34.64
C ASN A 231 27.29 -6.37 -34.35
N PRO A 232 28.18 -5.37 -34.16
CA PRO A 232 27.78 -3.98 -33.88
C PRO A 232 26.98 -3.31 -35.01
N ASP A 233 27.03 -3.85 -36.21
CA ASP A 233 26.30 -3.31 -37.36
C ASP A 233 24.85 -3.80 -37.41
N ASP A 234 24.50 -4.81 -36.59
CA ASP A 234 23.13 -5.34 -36.46
C ASP A 234 22.32 -4.57 -35.40
N LEU A 235 21.85 -3.39 -35.76
CA LEU A 235 21.16 -2.49 -34.85
C LEU A 235 19.85 -3.09 -34.30
N GLU A 236 19.14 -3.89 -35.11
CA GLU A 236 17.89 -4.52 -34.67
C GLU A 236 18.13 -5.60 -33.59
N ASN A 237 19.21 -6.37 -33.74
CA ASN A 237 19.60 -7.34 -32.72
C ASN A 237 20.10 -6.63 -31.44
N ILE A 238 20.89 -5.57 -31.59
CA ILE A 238 21.30 -4.73 -30.45
C ILE A 238 20.07 -4.19 -29.71
N ARG A 239 19.07 -3.68 -30.42
CA ARG A 239 17.83 -3.17 -29.88
C ARG A 239 17.09 -4.24 -29.05
N ALA A 240 16.84 -5.39 -29.65
CA ALA A 240 16.15 -6.50 -28.98
C ALA A 240 16.93 -6.98 -27.75
N TYR A 241 18.24 -7.07 -27.85
CA TYR A 241 19.14 -7.51 -26.81
C TYR A 241 19.17 -6.52 -25.63
N ALA A 242 19.33 -5.22 -25.89
CA ALA A 242 19.39 -4.19 -24.87
C ALA A 242 18.06 -4.07 -24.09
N VAL A 243 16.93 -4.15 -24.78
CA VAL A 243 15.60 -4.15 -24.14
C VAL A 243 15.43 -5.37 -23.25
N ALA A 244 15.79 -6.56 -23.72
CA ALA A 244 15.69 -7.79 -22.94
C ALA A 244 16.60 -7.75 -21.70
N TYR A 245 17.82 -7.26 -21.86
CA TYR A 245 18.78 -7.07 -20.77
C TYR A 245 18.20 -6.21 -19.66
N LEU A 246 17.72 -5.02 -20.00
CA LEU A 246 17.20 -4.08 -19.00
C LEU A 246 15.88 -4.53 -18.38
N ARG A 247 15.00 -5.17 -19.14
CA ARG A 247 13.79 -5.78 -18.57
C ARG A 247 14.12 -6.85 -17.54
N GLU A 248 15.13 -7.67 -17.81
CA GLU A 248 15.58 -8.70 -16.87
C GLU A 248 16.19 -8.08 -15.60
N GLU A 249 17.05 -7.07 -15.75
CA GLU A 249 17.61 -6.34 -14.60
C GLU A 249 16.53 -5.65 -13.76
N GLN A 250 15.56 -5.00 -14.39
CA GLN A 250 14.43 -4.41 -13.70
C GLN A 250 13.58 -5.45 -12.96
N HIS A 251 13.37 -6.63 -13.55
CA HIS A 251 12.67 -7.73 -12.91
C HIS A 251 13.42 -8.27 -11.68
N LYS A 252 14.73 -8.43 -11.76
CA LYS A 252 15.58 -8.82 -10.61
C LYS A 252 15.49 -7.79 -9.48
N ASP A 253 15.57 -6.52 -9.80
CA ASP A 253 15.48 -5.43 -8.82
C ASP A 253 14.12 -5.42 -8.11
N LEU A 254 13.03 -5.57 -8.85
CA LEU A 254 11.68 -5.65 -8.29
C LEU A 254 11.49 -6.89 -7.44
N THR A 255 12.02 -8.03 -7.86
CA THR A 255 12.01 -9.27 -7.09
C THR A 255 12.77 -9.12 -5.77
N ALA A 256 13.93 -8.45 -5.79
CA ALA A 256 14.71 -8.16 -4.59
C ALA A 256 13.96 -7.23 -3.62
N LEU A 257 13.12 -6.31 -4.13
CA LEU A 257 12.21 -5.48 -3.32
C LEU A 257 10.96 -6.25 -2.86
N GLY A 258 10.71 -7.45 -3.38
CA GLY A 258 9.53 -8.27 -3.09
C GLY A 258 8.28 -7.78 -3.83
N VAL A 259 8.45 -7.22 -5.03
CA VAL A 259 7.38 -6.72 -5.90
C VAL A 259 7.24 -7.61 -7.12
N ALA A 260 6.01 -8.01 -7.43
CA ALA A 260 5.69 -8.82 -8.60
C ALA A 260 4.43 -8.29 -9.30
N PHE A 261 4.30 -8.57 -10.58
CA PHE A 261 3.17 -8.17 -11.40
C PHE A 261 2.45 -9.39 -11.97
N ASP A 262 1.15 -9.23 -12.17
CA ASP A 262 0.29 -10.26 -12.77
C ASP A 262 0.30 -10.14 -14.29
N ASN A 263 0.51 -8.92 -14.82
CA ASN A 263 0.54 -8.65 -16.25
C ASN A 263 1.55 -7.56 -16.62
N TYR A 264 2.17 -7.74 -17.78
CA TYR A 264 3.04 -6.77 -18.44
C TYR A 264 2.39 -6.34 -19.75
N TYR A 265 1.91 -5.08 -19.79
CA TYR A 265 1.22 -4.56 -20.96
C TYR A 265 2.19 -3.82 -21.88
N LEU A 266 2.25 -4.22 -23.15
CA LEU A 266 3.16 -3.61 -24.13
C LEU A 266 2.46 -2.50 -24.90
N GLU A 267 3.05 -1.31 -24.94
CA GLU A 267 2.52 -0.17 -25.70
C GLU A 267 2.37 -0.50 -27.18
N SER A 268 3.31 -1.25 -27.76
CA SER A 268 3.26 -1.69 -29.16
C SER A 268 1.97 -2.42 -29.52
N SER A 269 1.35 -3.13 -28.56
CA SER A 269 0.09 -3.84 -28.79
C SER A 269 -1.08 -2.90 -29.05
N LEU A 270 -1.08 -1.68 -28.50
CA LEU A 270 -2.12 -0.68 -28.73
C LEU A 270 -2.16 -0.24 -30.20
N TYR A 271 -1.02 -0.26 -30.87
CA TYR A 271 -0.92 0.06 -32.30
C TYR A 271 -1.25 -1.16 -33.17
N SER A 272 -0.66 -2.31 -32.88
CA SER A 272 -0.88 -3.54 -33.66
C SER A 272 -2.32 -4.05 -33.61
N ASP A 273 -2.99 -3.87 -32.46
CA ASP A 273 -4.41 -4.24 -32.26
C ASP A 273 -5.39 -3.17 -32.79
N GLY A 274 -4.88 -2.05 -33.31
CA GLY A 274 -5.68 -0.95 -33.81
C GLY A 274 -6.39 -0.10 -32.74
N ARG A 275 -6.04 -0.26 -31.47
CA ARG A 275 -6.69 0.45 -30.34
C ARG A 275 -6.41 1.94 -30.35
N VAL A 276 -5.21 2.37 -30.75
CA VAL A 276 -4.87 3.80 -30.93
C VAL A 276 -5.74 4.42 -32.02
N ALA A 277 -5.84 3.77 -33.19
CA ALA A 277 -6.67 4.25 -34.30
C ALA A 277 -8.15 4.30 -33.92
N LYS A 278 -8.65 3.30 -33.19
CA LYS A 278 -10.03 3.24 -32.69
C LYS A 278 -10.32 4.38 -31.70
N ALA A 279 -9.40 4.67 -30.77
CA ALA A 279 -9.55 5.78 -29.83
C ALA A 279 -9.59 7.15 -30.54
N VAL A 280 -8.72 7.36 -31.51
CA VAL A 280 -8.73 8.59 -32.33
C VAL A 280 -10.06 8.75 -33.09
N GLN A 281 -10.54 7.67 -33.71
CA GLN A 281 -11.81 7.69 -34.44
C GLN A 281 -13.00 7.95 -33.50
N ALA A 282 -13.01 7.37 -32.31
CA ALA A 282 -14.06 7.60 -31.31
C ALA A 282 -14.11 9.09 -30.87
N ILE A 283 -12.97 9.72 -30.66
CA ILE A 283 -12.91 11.16 -30.33
C ILE A 283 -13.39 12.01 -31.53
N ARG A 284 -13.06 11.61 -32.77
CA ARG A 284 -13.59 12.25 -33.97
C ARG A 284 -15.12 12.12 -34.06
N ASN A 285 -15.64 10.93 -33.82
CA ASN A 285 -17.10 10.66 -33.87
C ASN A 285 -17.86 11.47 -32.83
N ALA A 286 -17.23 11.80 -31.70
CA ALA A 286 -17.81 12.70 -30.71
C ALA A 286 -17.87 14.18 -31.18
N GLY A 287 -17.35 14.50 -32.38
CA GLY A 287 -17.32 15.87 -32.90
C GLY A 287 -16.39 16.82 -32.16
N LYS A 288 -15.38 16.27 -31.48
CA LYS A 288 -14.47 17.01 -30.57
C LYS A 288 -13.06 17.20 -31.15
N THR A 289 -12.93 17.16 -32.48
CA THR A 289 -11.64 17.36 -33.16
C THR A 289 -11.70 18.46 -34.19
N TYR A 290 -10.54 19.04 -34.52
CA TYR A 290 -10.35 19.99 -35.60
C TYR A 290 -8.94 19.89 -36.17
N GLU A 291 -8.78 20.32 -37.40
CA GLU A 291 -7.47 20.40 -38.09
C GLU A 291 -6.90 21.83 -37.97
N LYS A 292 -5.63 21.92 -37.55
CA LYS A 292 -4.89 23.16 -37.49
C LYS A 292 -3.40 22.90 -37.75
N ASP A 293 -2.77 23.66 -38.61
CA ASP A 293 -1.33 23.56 -38.95
C ASP A 293 -0.94 22.13 -39.38
N ARG A 294 -1.81 21.46 -40.17
CA ARG A 294 -1.70 20.05 -40.62
C ARG A 294 -1.67 19.03 -39.50
N ALA A 295 -2.00 19.43 -38.28
CA ALA A 295 -2.13 18.55 -37.12
C ALA A 295 -3.59 18.34 -36.75
N LEU A 296 -3.93 17.16 -36.21
CA LEU A 296 -5.23 16.86 -35.65
C LEU A 296 -5.26 17.22 -34.18
N TRP A 297 -6.19 18.09 -33.80
CA TRP A 297 -6.37 18.59 -32.44
C TRP A 297 -7.63 18.00 -31.80
N PHE A 298 -7.58 17.80 -30.49
CA PHE A 298 -8.69 17.44 -29.63
C PHE A 298 -9.12 18.63 -28.76
N LYS A 299 -10.42 18.92 -28.74
CA LYS A 299 -11.04 19.94 -27.87
C LYS A 299 -11.15 19.42 -26.43
N SER A 300 -10.03 19.16 -25.80
CA SER A 300 -9.99 18.61 -24.43
C SER A 300 -10.50 19.61 -23.39
N THR A 301 -10.50 20.90 -23.71
CA THR A 301 -11.08 21.95 -22.86
C THR A 301 -12.58 21.77 -22.63
N ASP A 302 -13.32 21.16 -23.56
CA ASP A 302 -14.74 20.83 -23.38
C ASP A 302 -14.98 19.78 -22.26
N TYR A 303 -13.93 19.11 -21.81
CA TYR A 303 -13.95 18.08 -20.76
C TYR A 303 -13.13 18.47 -19.51
N GLY A 304 -12.75 19.74 -19.39
CA GLY A 304 -12.08 20.27 -18.19
C GLY A 304 -10.54 20.25 -18.22
N ASP A 305 -9.92 20.03 -19.38
CA ASP A 305 -8.49 20.22 -19.54
C ASP A 305 -8.18 21.74 -19.65
N ASP A 306 -6.94 22.13 -19.38
CA ASP A 306 -6.51 23.54 -19.39
C ASP A 306 -6.35 24.12 -20.80
N LYS A 307 -6.10 23.28 -21.79
CA LYS A 307 -5.95 23.64 -23.21
C LYS A 307 -6.23 22.45 -24.13
N ASP A 308 -6.55 22.74 -25.39
CA ASP A 308 -6.71 21.72 -26.42
C ASP A 308 -5.39 21.01 -26.72
N ARG A 309 -5.47 19.74 -27.12
CA ARG A 309 -4.29 18.87 -27.31
C ARG A 309 -4.14 18.38 -28.71
N VAL A 310 -2.90 18.38 -29.22
CA VAL A 310 -2.56 17.71 -30.47
C VAL A 310 -2.65 16.20 -30.28
N MET A 311 -3.42 15.53 -31.12
CA MET A 311 -3.53 14.08 -31.18
C MET A 311 -2.54 13.48 -32.19
N ARG A 312 -2.52 14.03 -33.39
CA ARG A 312 -1.64 13.62 -34.48
C ARG A 312 -0.88 14.85 -35.00
N LYS A 313 0.42 14.75 -35.05
CA LYS A 313 1.30 15.80 -35.55
C LYS A 313 1.23 15.92 -37.06
N ALA A 314 1.82 16.97 -37.62
CA ALA A 314 1.90 17.21 -39.06
C ALA A 314 2.68 16.11 -39.83
N ASP A 315 3.59 15.41 -39.17
CA ASP A 315 4.34 14.26 -39.70
C ASP A 315 3.55 12.94 -39.67
N GLY A 316 2.32 12.97 -39.17
CA GLY A 316 1.43 11.80 -39.06
C GLY A 316 1.61 10.98 -37.77
N SER A 317 2.62 11.28 -36.95
CA SER A 317 2.83 10.57 -35.67
C SER A 317 1.84 11.02 -34.62
N TYR A 318 1.45 10.09 -33.71
CA TYR A 318 0.61 10.39 -32.57
C TYR A 318 1.41 10.98 -31.40
N THR A 319 0.78 11.84 -30.63
CA THR A 319 1.34 12.34 -29.37
C THR A 319 1.14 11.31 -28.26
N TYR A 320 1.93 11.39 -27.19
CA TYR A 320 1.94 10.40 -26.10
C TYR A 320 0.58 10.22 -25.39
N PHE A 321 -0.28 11.25 -25.37
CA PHE A 321 -1.54 11.11 -24.65
C PHE A 321 -2.55 10.18 -25.37
N VAL A 322 -2.41 10.00 -26.69
CA VAL A 322 -3.32 9.13 -27.48
C VAL A 322 -3.19 7.64 -27.10
N PRO A 323 -1.99 7.07 -27.06
CA PRO A 323 -1.83 5.70 -26.55
C PRO A 323 -2.25 5.59 -25.08
N ASP A 324 -2.05 6.61 -24.24
CA ASP A 324 -2.54 6.61 -22.86
C ASP A 324 -4.06 6.51 -22.79
N VAL A 325 -4.78 7.27 -23.61
CA VAL A 325 -6.25 7.17 -23.70
C VAL A 325 -6.67 5.77 -24.17
N ALA A 326 -6.04 5.26 -25.23
CA ALA A 326 -6.32 3.92 -25.78
C ALA A 326 -6.08 2.82 -24.72
N TYR A 327 -5.02 2.93 -23.95
CA TYR A 327 -4.66 1.99 -22.89
C TYR A 327 -5.72 1.98 -21.75
N HIS A 328 -6.16 3.15 -21.31
CA HIS A 328 -7.18 3.22 -20.26
C HIS A 328 -8.56 2.76 -20.74
N LEU A 329 -8.92 3.00 -22.00
CA LEU A 329 -10.09 2.38 -22.61
C LEU A 329 -9.97 0.86 -22.65
N ALA A 330 -8.79 0.34 -22.97
CA ALA A 330 -8.50 -1.09 -22.93
C ALA A 330 -8.65 -1.70 -21.52
N LYS A 331 -8.25 -0.99 -20.47
CA LYS A 331 -8.51 -1.43 -19.09
C LYS A 331 -10.00 -1.62 -18.83
N PHE A 332 -10.82 -0.66 -19.25
CA PHE A 332 -12.27 -0.73 -19.08
C PHE A 332 -12.90 -1.85 -19.92
N GLU A 333 -12.47 -2.02 -21.19
CA GLU A 333 -12.90 -3.14 -22.05
C GLU A 333 -12.57 -4.52 -21.46
N ARG A 334 -11.45 -4.64 -20.72
CA ARG A 334 -11.05 -5.85 -20.01
C ARG A 334 -11.85 -6.12 -18.74
N GLY A 335 -12.84 -5.28 -18.42
CA GLY A 335 -13.74 -5.42 -17.28
C GLY A 335 -13.29 -4.72 -15.99
N PHE A 336 -12.24 -3.91 -16.04
CA PHE A 336 -11.79 -3.14 -14.87
C PHE A 336 -12.54 -1.81 -14.76
N ASN A 337 -13.65 -1.83 -14.02
CA ASN A 337 -14.43 -0.62 -13.75
C ASN A 337 -13.72 0.34 -12.79
N ARG A 338 -12.73 -0.15 -12.07
CA ARG A 338 -11.84 0.63 -11.20
C ARG A 338 -10.39 0.36 -11.59
N ALA A 339 -9.63 1.42 -11.77
CA ALA A 339 -8.20 1.36 -12.03
C ALA A 339 -7.49 2.49 -11.28
N LEU A 340 -6.38 2.17 -10.62
CA LEU A 340 -5.53 3.11 -9.90
C LEU A 340 -4.14 3.12 -10.53
N ASN A 341 -3.70 4.30 -10.96
CA ASN A 341 -2.35 4.55 -11.46
C ASN A 341 -1.52 5.23 -10.38
N ILE A 342 -0.39 4.63 -10.02
CA ILE A 342 0.57 5.20 -9.07
C ILE A 342 1.74 5.78 -9.87
N GLN A 343 1.89 7.11 -9.86
CA GLN A 343 2.86 7.82 -10.70
C GLN A 343 3.54 8.94 -9.91
N GLY A 344 4.68 9.41 -10.42
CA GLY A 344 5.33 10.61 -9.91
C GLY A 344 4.48 11.87 -10.12
N SER A 345 4.62 12.85 -9.25
CA SER A 345 3.87 14.10 -9.31
C SER A 345 4.19 14.97 -10.54
N ASP A 346 5.29 14.68 -11.25
CA ASP A 346 5.61 15.25 -12.55
C ASP A 346 4.58 14.91 -13.64
N HIS A 347 3.81 13.83 -13.47
CA HIS A 347 2.70 13.44 -14.34
C HIS A 347 1.38 14.15 -14.05
N HIS A 348 1.31 15.07 -13.08
CA HIS A 348 0.08 15.77 -12.71
C HIS A 348 -0.65 16.39 -13.91
N GLY A 349 0.09 17.00 -14.84
CA GLY A 349 -0.47 17.62 -16.04
C GLY A 349 -1.10 16.64 -17.06
N THR A 350 -0.88 15.33 -16.91
CA THR A 350 -1.45 14.33 -17.83
C THR A 350 -2.85 13.87 -17.42
N VAL A 351 -3.19 13.98 -16.15
CA VAL A 351 -4.45 13.43 -15.58
C VAL A 351 -5.68 14.00 -16.27
N ALA A 352 -5.80 15.31 -16.36
CA ALA A 352 -6.96 15.98 -16.96
C ALA A 352 -7.12 15.64 -18.44
N ARG A 353 -6.01 15.67 -19.22
CA ARG A 353 -6.05 15.38 -20.66
C ARG A 353 -6.41 13.93 -20.96
N VAL A 354 -5.90 12.96 -20.19
CA VAL A 354 -6.22 11.54 -20.38
C VAL A 354 -7.68 11.28 -20.05
N ARG A 355 -8.18 11.78 -18.93
CA ARG A 355 -9.59 11.70 -18.57
C ARG A 355 -10.52 12.34 -19.60
N ALA A 356 -10.12 13.51 -20.13
CA ALA A 356 -10.86 14.18 -21.20
C ALA A 356 -10.97 13.29 -22.44
N GLY A 357 -9.87 12.68 -22.88
CA GLY A 357 -9.85 11.76 -24.02
C GLY A 357 -10.72 10.52 -23.80
N ILE A 358 -10.68 9.93 -22.61
CA ILE A 358 -11.51 8.78 -22.22
C ILE A 358 -12.98 9.16 -22.27
N GLN A 359 -13.37 10.31 -21.71
CA GLN A 359 -14.77 10.78 -21.70
C GLN A 359 -15.28 11.06 -23.11
N ALA A 360 -14.45 11.68 -23.97
CA ALA A 360 -14.82 11.94 -25.35
C ALA A 360 -15.02 10.64 -26.16
N ALA A 361 -14.19 9.63 -25.94
CA ALA A 361 -14.25 8.36 -26.67
C ALA A 361 -15.30 7.38 -26.12
N SER A 362 -15.72 7.51 -24.86
CA SER A 362 -16.53 6.51 -24.15
C SER A 362 -17.84 6.16 -24.83
N GLY A 363 -18.50 7.14 -25.45
CA GLY A 363 -19.78 6.94 -26.15
C GLY A 363 -19.68 5.97 -27.32
N ASP A 364 -18.62 6.06 -28.11
CA ASP A 364 -18.38 5.20 -29.28
C ASP A 364 -18.01 3.77 -28.88
N PHE A 365 -17.48 3.59 -27.68
CA PHE A 365 -17.22 2.28 -27.07
C PHE A 365 -18.46 1.68 -26.37
N GLY A 366 -19.56 2.43 -26.26
CA GLY A 366 -20.77 2.00 -25.56
C GLY A 366 -20.61 1.90 -24.04
N PHE A 367 -19.64 2.61 -23.47
CA PHE A 367 -19.34 2.58 -22.03
C PHE A 367 -19.82 3.85 -21.31
N ASN A 368 -20.32 3.67 -20.10
CA ASN A 368 -20.55 4.75 -19.16
C ASN A 368 -19.37 4.78 -18.18
N ILE A 369 -18.29 5.46 -18.58
CA ILE A 369 -17.06 5.52 -17.80
C ILE A 369 -17.14 6.67 -16.79
N PRO A 370 -16.89 6.43 -15.48
CA PRO A 370 -16.88 7.50 -14.48
C PRO A 370 -15.86 8.60 -14.83
N LYS A 371 -16.21 9.85 -14.55
CA LYS A 371 -15.30 11.01 -14.79
C LYS A 371 -13.99 10.93 -14.01
N THR A 372 -13.98 10.17 -12.92
CA THR A 372 -12.82 9.95 -12.07
C THR A 372 -11.94 8.77 -12.54
N PHE A 373 -12.35 8.04 -13.58
CA PHE A 373 -11.57 6.93 -14.13
C PHE A 373 -10.50 7.42 -15.11
N PRO A 374 -9.26 6.92 -14.99
CA PRO A 374 -8.72 6.16 -13.87
C PRO A 374 -8.46 7.05 -12.65
N GLU A 375 -8.37 6.44 -11.46
CA GLU A 375 -7.87 7.10 -10.26
C GLU A 375 -6.35 7.24 -10.35
N TYR A 376 -5.80 8.30 -9.72
CA TYR A 376 -4.36 8.53 -9.69
C TYR A 376 -3.89 8.74 -8.25
N MET A 377 -2.81 8.06 -7.89
CA MET A 377 -2.02 8.36 -6.71
C MET A 377 -0.70 8.99 -7.18
N LEU A 378 -0.56 10.29 -6.97
CA LEU A 378 0.64 11.02 -7.35
C LEU A 378 1.57 11.12 -6.15
N HIS A 379 2.77 10.53 -6.26
CA HIS A 379 3.76 10.59 -5.20
C HIS A 379 4.84 11.63 -5.49
N LYS A 380 5.32 12.28 -4.43
CA LYS A 380 6.46 13.17 -4.54
C LYS A 380 7.79 12.41 -4.58
N MET A 381 8.77 13.02 -5.21
CA MET A 381 10.15 12.52 -5.21
C MET A 381 10.72 12.56 -3.80
N LEU A 382 11.73 11.74 -3.55
CA LEU A 382 12.43 11.66 -2.28
C LEU A 382 13.91 12.00 -2.46
N GLN A 383 14.53 12.44 -1.38
CA GLN A 383 15.96 12.63 -1.27
C GLN A 383 16.55 11.50 -0.45
N VAL A 384 17.83 11.22 -0.61
CA VAL A 384 18.56 10.23 0.18
C VAL A 384 19.69 10.90 0.92
N VAL A 385 19.83 10.56 2.20
CA VAL A 385 20.96 10.91 3.05
C VAL A 385 21.67 9.63 3.45
N LYS A 386 22.98 9.62 3.33
CA LYS A 386 23.86 8.53 3.74
C LYS A 386 25.14 9.12 4.36
N ASP A 387 25.60 8.55 5.46
CA ASP A 387 26.72 9.05 6.24
C ASP A 387 26.54 10.54 6.64
N GLY A 388 25.30 10.93 6.97
CA GLY A 388 24.93 12.28 7.34
C GLY A 388 24.94 13.30 6.19
N GLN A 389 25.13 12.87 4.95
CA GLN A 389 25.26 13.74 3.78
C GLN A 389 24.23 13.39 2.69
N PRO A 390 23.66 14.41 2.00
CA PRO A 390 22.83 14.17 0.84
C PRO A 390 23.60 13.44 -0.26
N VAL A 391 23.02 12.35 -0.78
CA VAL A 391 23.55 11.64 -1.94
C VAL A 391 23.24 12.44 -3.20
N LYS A 392 24.29 12.87 -3.91
CA LYS A 392 24.14 13.65 -5.15
C LYS A 392 23.57 12.77 -6.25
N MET A 393 22.50 13.24 -6.89
CA MET A 393 21.85 12.58 -8.02
C MET A 393 21.86 13.49 -9.24
N SER A 394 22.26 12.98 -10.40
CA SER A 394 22.23 13.69 -11.66
C SER A 394 21.80 12.77 -12.81
N LYS A 395 20.63 13.02 -13.37
CA LYS A 395 20.16 12.30 -14.57
C LYS A 395 21.07 12.52 -15.78
N ARG A 396 21.70 13.71 -15.90
CA ARG A 396 22.58 14.05 -17.04
C ARG A 396 23.93 13.33 -17.00
N SER A 397 24.46 13.10 -15.80
CA SER A 397 25.74 12.38 -15.62
C SER A 397 25.56 10.85 -15.49
N GLY A 398 24.33 10.35 -15.50
CA GLY A 398 24.04 8.94 -15.29
C GLY A 398 24.29 8.45 -13.85
N THR A 399 24.48 9.39 -12.90
CA THR A 399 24.68 9.08 -11.49
C THR A 399 23.40 9.35 -10.71
N TYR A 400 22.67 8.30 -10.39
CA TYR A 400 21.51 8.36 -9.50
C TYR A 400 21.47 7.09 -8.64
N VAL A 401 20.87 7.22 -7.45
CA VAL A 401 20.67 6.05 -6.59
C VAL A 401 19.64 5.13 -7.22
N THR A 402 20.05 3.91 -7.49
CA THR A 402 19.17 2.89 -8.05
C THR A 402 18.36 2.19 -6.95
N LEU A 403 17.29 1.50 -7.34
CA LEU A 403 16.56 0.60 -6.45
C LEU A 403 17.50 -0.48 -5.89
N SER A 404 18.36 -1.04 -6.73
CA SER A 404 19.35 -2.03 -6.34
C SER A 404 20.31 -1.50 -5.28
N ASP A 405 20.85 -0.28 -5.45
CA ASP A 405 21.70 0.37 -4.44
C ASP A 405 20.98 0.45 -3.09
N LEU A 406 19.74 0.92 -3.09
CA LEU A 406 18.96 1.07 -1.86
C LEU A 406 18.75 -0.27 -1.15
N VAL A 407 18.33 -1.30 -1.88
CA VAL A 407 18.11 -2.64 -1.30
C VAL A 407 19.43 -3.24 -0.78
N ASN A 408 20.53 -3.01 -1.49
CA ASN A 408 21.86 -3.46 -1.03
C ASN A 408 22.34 -2.72 0.23
N TRP A 409 22.00 -1.45 0.39
CA TRP A 409 22.39 -0.68 1.58
C TRP A 409 21.59 -1.05 2.82
N VAL A 410 20.27 -1.17 2.70
CA VAL A 410 19.39 -1.24 3.88
C VAL A 410 18.57 -2.54 3.97
N GLY A 411 18.61 -3.37 2.95
CA GLY A 411 17.78 -4.56 2.85
C GLY A 411 16.34 -4.29 2.40
N LYS A 412 15.64 -5.35 2.05
CA LYS A 412 14.26 -5.31 1.54
C LYS A 412 13.28 -4.66 2.52
N ASP A 413 13.31 -5.11 3.77
CA ASP A 413 12.31 -4.71 4.78
C ASP A 413 12.36 -3.20 5.07
N ALA A 414 13.57 -2.67 5.27
CA ALA A 414 13.75 -1.23 5.49
C ALA A 414 13.42 -0.42 4.23
N ALA A 415 13.86 -0.86 3.05
CA ALA A 415 13.53 -0.20 1.80
C ALA A 415 12.01 -0.07 1.63
N ARG A 416 11.25 -1.16 1.85
CA ARG A 416 9.79 -1.17 1.73
C ARG A 416 9.10 -0.28 2.75
N LEU A 417 9.41 -0.48 4.04
CA LEU A 417 8.67 0.20 5.10
C LEU A 417 8.89 1.72 5.08
N PHE A 418 10.13 2.17 4.86
CA PHE A 418 10.43 3.61 4.78
C PHE A 418 9.69 4.29 3.62
N MET A 419 9.51 3.60 2.48
CA MET A 419 8.78 4.14 1.32
C MET A 419 7.29 4.37 1.59
N VAL A 420 6.68 3.59 2.50
CA VAL A 420 5.26 3.68 2.84
C VAL A 420 4.97 4.35 4.19
N ASN A 421 6.01 4.66 4.96
CA ASN A 421 5.88 5.34 6.27
C ASN A 421 5.69 6.87 6.15
N ARG A 422 5.22 7.32 5.01
CA ARG A 422 4.84 8.71 4.72
C ARG A 422 3.70 8.71 3.71
N ARG A 423 2.89 9.76 3.72
CA ARG A 423 1.87 9.98 2.69
C ARG A 423 2.53 10.04 1.31
N ALA A 424 1.86 9.52 0.29
CA ALA A 424 2.38 9.54 -1.08
C ALA A 424 2.67 10.98 -1.56
N ASP A 425 1.80 11.93 -1.26
CA ASP A 425 1.89 13.35 -1.62
C ASP A 425 2.86 14.17 -0.74
N ALA A 426 3.51 13.55 0.24
CA ALA A 426 4.50 14.19 1.10
C ALA A 426 5.92 13.99 0.55
N GLU A 427 6.71 15.06 0.60
CA GLU A 427 8.15 14.97 0.44
C GLU A 427 8.78 14.28 1.65
N PHE A 428 9.80 13.47 1.43
CA PHE A 428 10.56 12.92 2.53
C PHE A 428 12.01 12.65 2.16
N VAL A 429 12.84 12.56 3.20
CA VAL A 429 14.24 12.16 3.10
C VAL A 429 14.36 10.70 3.54
N PHE A 430 14.90 9.86 2.68
CA PHE A 430 15.27 8.49 3.04
C PHE A 430 16.64 8.55 3.72
N ASP A 431 16.66 8.34 5.01
CA ASP A 431 17.87 8.32 5.82
C ASP A 431 18.38 6.87 5.94
N VAL A 432 19.48 6.59 5.24
CA VAL A 432 20.10 5.26 5.21
C VAL A 432 20.65 4.89 6.59
N ASP A 433 21.21 5.86 7.31
CA ASP A 433 21.80 5.62 8.63
C ASP A 433 20.72 5.27 9.65
N LEU A 434 19.58 5.97 9.61
CA LEU A 434 18.40 5.64 10.42
C LEU A 434 17.85 4.25 10.06
N ALA A 435 17.77 3.92 8.78
CA ALA A 435 17.25 2.62 8.30
C ALA A 435 18.11 1.43 8.75
N LEU A 436 19.39 1.67 9.05
CA LEU A 436 20.34 0.68 9.58
C LEU A 436 20.45 0.71 11.12
N SER A 437 19.88 1.72 11.78
CA SER A 437 19.99 1.88 13.21
C SER A 437 19.13 0.89 14.00
N GLN A 438 19.60 0.51 15.17
CA GLN A 438 18.91 -0.36 16.14
C GLN A 438 18.27 0.48 17.24
N SER A 439 17.43 1.44 16.83
CA SER A 439 16.76 2.37 17.74
C SER A 439 15.25 2.38 17.52
N ASP A 440 14.51 2.80 18.54
CA ASP A 440 13.06 2.95 18.47
C ASP A 440 12.61 4.00 17.43
N GLU A 441 13.51 4.85 16.97
CA GLU A 441 13.26 5.80 15.89
C GLU A 441 13.19 5.12 14.52
N ASN A 442 13.86 3.95 14.36
CA ASN A 442 13.79 3.13 13.16
C ASN A 442 12.49 2.31 13.18
N PRO A 443 11.49 2.61 12.34
CA PRO A 443 10.20 1.94 12.40
C PRO A 443 10.27 0.45 12.06
N VAL A 444 11.22 0.03 11.24
CA VAL A 444 11.42 -1.40 10.92
C VAL A 444 11.91 -2.14 12.14
N TYR A 445 12.98 -1.64 12.74
CA TYR A 445 13.55 -2.22 13.95
C TYR A 445 12.51 -2.28 15.07
N TYR A 446 11.77 -1.19 15.29
CA TYR A 446 10.77 -1.10 16.34
C TYR A 446 9.67 -2.16 16.24
N LEU A 447 9.14 -2.38 15.03
CA LEU A 447 8.10 -3.39 14.78
C LEU A 447 8.66 -4.82 14.86
N GLN A 448 9.81 -5.07 14.26
CA GLN A 448 10.45 -6.38 14.29
C GLN A 448 10.92 -6.76 15.68
N TYR A 449 11.40 -5.78 16.46
CA TYR A 449 11.79 -5.99 17.85
C TYR A 449 10.59 -6.36 18.74
N ALA A 450 9.43 -5.73 18.56
CA ALA A 450 8.22 -6.13 19.28
C ALA A 450 7.86 -7.61 19.02
N HIS A 451 7.90 -8.05 17.76
CA HIS A 451 7.66 -9.44 17.39
C HIS A 451 8.69 -10.40 17.99
N ALA A 452 9.98 -10.09 17.83
CA ALA A 452 11.07 -10.91 18.34
C ALA A 452 11.07 -11.00 19.87
N ARG A 453 10.71 -9.92 20.56
CA ARG A 453 10.59 -9.87 22.02
C ARG A 453 9.50 -10.81 22.53
N ILE A 454 8.37 -10.89 21.84
CA ILE A 454 7.34 -11.89 22.15
C ILE A 454 7.90 -13.30 21.99
N CYS A 455 8.56 -13.59 20.86
CA CYS A 455 9.14 -14.90 20.61
C CYS A 455 10.18 -15.28 21.68
N SER A 456 10.94 -14.33 22.21
CA SER A 456 11.92 -14.60 23.26
C SER A 456 11.29 -15.01 24.60
N VAL A 457 10.06 -14.56 24.90
CA VAL A 457 9.33 -15.02 26.09
C VAL A 457 9.03 -16.53 26.01
N PHE A 458 8.63 -17.01 24.83
CA PHE A 458 8.39 -18.44 24.62
C PHE A 458 9.68 -19.26 24.70
N ALA A 459 10.78 -18.74 24.17
CA ALA A 459 12.09 -19.38 24.33
C ALA A 459 12.50 -19.49 25.80
N GLN A 460 12.30 -18.41 26.59
CA GLN A 460 12.57 -18.42 28.03
C GLN A 460 11.65 -19.40 28.79
N ALA A 461 10.38 -19.51 28.39
CA ALA A 461 9.47 -20.49 28.98
C ALA A 461 10.01 -21.93 28.78
N GLN A 462 10.45 -22.23 27.57
CA GLN A 462 11.04 -23.53 27.22
C GLN A 462 12.33 -23.81 28.04
N GLU A 463 13.23 -22.84 28.15
CA GLU A 463 14.47 -22.93 28.94
C GLU A 463 14.19 -23.19 30.42
N LYS A 464 13.09 -22.64 30.96
CA LYS A 464 12.66 -22.83 32.35
C LYS A 464 11.83 -24.11 32.55
N GLY A 465 11.60 -24.91 31.51
CA GLY A 465 10.77 -26.09 31.57
C GLY A 465 9.28 -25.82 31.85
N ILE A 466 8.83 -24.59 31.52
CA ILE A 466 7.43 -24.19 31.65
C ILE A 466 6.69 -24.78 30.42
N GLU A 467 5.66 -25.55 30.68
CA GLU A 467 4.77 -26.03 29.64
C GLU A 467 3.95 -24.89 29.08
N VAL A 468 4.00 -24.74 27.75
CA VAL A 468 3.25 -23.71 27.02
C VAL A 468 2.07 -24.38 26.35
N PRO A 469 0.82 -23.97 26.64
CA PRO A 469 -0.35 -24.55 25.98
C PRO A 469 -0.28 -24.36 24.44
N SER A 470 -0.90 -25.27 23.70
CA SER A 470 -1.12 -25.09 22.26
C SER A 470 -2.04 -23.90 21.97
N VAL A 471 -2.07 -23.43 20.73
CA VAL A 471 -2.95 -22.32 20.33
C VAL A 471 -4.42 -22.67 20.52
N GLU A 472 -4.80 -23.92 20.26
CA GLU A 472 -6.15 -24.43 20.46
C GLU A 472 -6.54 -24.46 21.94
N GLU A 473 -5.63 -24.87 22.82
CA GLU A 473 -5.82 -24.83 24.27
C GLU A 473 -5.93 -23.40 24.77
N MET A 474 -5.04 -22.48 24.30
CA MET A 474 -5.09 -21.07 24.63
C MET A 474 -6.41 -20.40 24.21
N ALA A 475 -6.99 -20.80 23.07
CA ALA A 475 -8.28 -20.27 22.61
C ALA A 475 -9.46 -20.67 23.54
N SER A 476 -9.30 -21.73 24.32
CA SER A 476 -10.27 -22.24 25.28
C SER A 476 -9.96 -21.86 26.73
N GLU A 477 -8.83 -21.19 26.96
CA GLU A 477 -8.35 -20.81 28.30
C GLU A 477 -9.28 -19.81 29.00
N ASP A 478 -9.31 -19.86 30.32
CA ASP A 478 -9.96 -18.82 31.12
C ASP A 478 -9.10 -17.57 31.19
N LEU A 479 -9.51 -16.54 30.44
CA LEU A 479 -8.82 -15.26 30.36
C LEU A 479 -9.28 -14.23 31.40
N SER A 480 -10.15 -14.62 32.35
CA SER A 480 -10.74 -13.69 33.34
C SER A 480 -9.73 -13.00 34.26
N SER A 481 -8.51 -13.54 34.34
CA SER A 481 -7.40 -12.95 35.09
C SER A 481 -6.74 -11.75 34.39
N LEU A 482 -7.01 -11.52 33.09
CA LEU A 482 -6.48 -10.38 32.35
C LEU A 482 -7.29 -9.12 32.64
N THR A 483 -6.96 -8.45 33.74
CA THR A 483 -7.68 -7.27 34.24
C THR A 483 -6.79 -6.05 34.47
N ALA A 484 -5.47 -6.19 34.37
CA ALA A 484 -4.56 -5.07 34.52
C ALA A 484 -4.80 -3.99 33.44
N PRO A 485 -4.64 -2.71 33.74
CA PRO A 485 -4.87 -1.62 32.78
C PRO A 485 -4.10 -1.79 31.47
N THR A 486 -2.86 -2.25 31.54
CA THR A 486 -2.01 -2.49 30.36
C THR A 486 -2.49 -3.68 29.54
N GLU A 487 -3.00 -4.74 30.18
CA GLU A 487 -3.64 -5.88 29.51
C GLU A 487 -4.90 -5.45 28.76
N LEU A 488 -5.77 -4.68 29.44
CA LEU A 488 -7.01 -4.17 28.85
C LEU A 488 -6.73 -3.20 27.68
N SER A 489 -5.71 -2.35 27.79
CA SER A 489 -5.30 -1.43 26.71
C SER A 489 -4.81 -2.22 25.50
N LEU A 490 -3.94 -3.20 25.71
CA LEU A 490 -3.41 -4.04 24.63
C LEU A 490 -4.53 -4.81 23.91
N MET A 491 -5.46 -5.44 24.65
CA MET A 491 -6.61 -6.12 24.07
C MET A 491 -7.51 -5.17 23.27
N SER A 492 -7.73 -3.95 23.77
CA SER A 492 -8.48 -2.92 23.04
C SER A 492 -7.77 -2.53 21.72
N LYS A 493 -6.45 -2.37 21.74
CA LYS A 493 -5.67 -2.07 20.53
C LYS A 493 -5.73 -3.23 19.54
N LEU A 494 -5.63 -4.46 19.98
CA LEU A 494 -5.79 -5.65 19.13
C LEU A 494 -7.16 -5.68 18.43
N SER A 495 -8.22 -5.27 19.14
CA SER A 495 -9.56 -5.22 18.57
C SER A 495 -9.76 -4.16 17.47
N ASP A 496 -8.87 -3.19 17.38
CA ASP A 496 -8.94 -2.11 16.38
C ASP A 496 -8.38 -2.55 15.02
N PHE A 497 -7.61 -3.64 14.94
CA PHE A 497 -6.91 -4.04 13.71
C PHE A 497 -7.83 -4.19 12.49
N PRO A 498 -8.96 -4.91 12.57
CA PRO A 498 -9.86 -5.04 11.41
C PRO A 498 -10.36 -3.69 10.88
N THR A 499 -10.73 -2.79 11.79
CA THR A 499 -11.22 -1.44 11.42
C THR A 499 -10.10 -0.58 10.85
N ALA A 500 -8.91 -0.61 11.45
CA ALA A 500 -7.75 0.14 10.97
C ALA A 500 -7.33 -0.30 9.56
N LEU A 501 -7.34 -1.62 9.32
CA LEU A 501 -7.02 -2.18 8.01
C LEU A 501 -8.09 -1.83 6.97
N ALA A 502 -9.37 -1.98 7.29
CA ALA A 502 -10.46 -1.63 6.39
C ALA A 502 -10.46 -0.14 6.03
N ASN A 503 -10.38 0.75 7.01
CA ASN A 503 -10.34 2.19 6.76
C ASN A 503 -9.08 2.61 5.98
N GLY A 504 -7.91 2.07 6.34
CA GLY A 504 -6.68 2.33 5.61
C GLY A 504 -6.74 1.87 4.16
N THR A 505 -7.47 0.79 3.89
CA THR A 505 -7.70 0.29 2.52
C THR A 505 -8.63 1.20 1.73
N GLU A 506 -9.75 1.63 2.33
CA GLU A 506 -10.67 2.58 1.69
C GLU A 506 -9.99 3.92 1.36
N ASP A 507 -9.14 4.39 2.26
CA ASP A 507 -8.38 5.64 2.09
C ASP A 507 -7.13 5.46 1.20
N LEU A 508 -6.87 4.27 0.69
CA LEU A 508 -5.65 3.92 -0.07
C LEU A 508 -4.37 4.37 0.66
N SER A 509 -4.31 4.13 1.97
CA SER A 509 -3.26 4.64 2.86
C SER A 509 -2.46 3.52 3.54
N PRO A 510 -1.33 3.07 2.96
CA PRO A 510 -0.40 2.18 3.67
C PRO A 510 0.11 2.77 5.00
N LEU A 511 0.28 4.08 5.07
CA LEU A 511 0.68 4.78 6.30
C LEU A 511 -0.27 4.50 7.46
N ALA A 512 -1.57 4.36 7.22
CA ALA A 512 -2.55 4.06 8.26
C ALA A 512 -2.24 2.71 8.94
N LEU A 513 -1.86 1.69 8.16
CA LEU A 513 -1.44 0.39 8.70
C LEU A 513 -0.13 0.48 9.48
N VAL A 514 0.86 1.20 8.96
CA VAL A 514 2.14 1.42 9.67
C VAL A 514 1.91 2.12 11.01
N THR A 515 1.08 3.16 11.02
CA THR A 515 0.73 3.90 12.23
C THR A 515 0.07 2.99 13.27
N TYR A 516 -0.92 2.19 12.84
CA TYR A 516 -1.57 1.22 13.71
C TYR A 516 -0.57 0.23 14.33
N LEU A 517 0.31 -0.36 13.53
CA LEU A 517 1.29 -1.32 14.03
C LEU A 517 2.29 -0.70 15.02
N LYS A 518 2.70 0.54 14.81
CA LYS A 518 3.56 1.28 15.76
C LYS A 518 2.84 1.51 17.08
N GLU A 519 1.58 1.87 17.06
CA GLU A 519 0.76 2.03 18.26
C GLU A 519 0.54 0.69 18.98
N LEU A 520 0.31 -0.40 18.23
CA LEU A 520 0.21 -1.75 18.81
C LEU A 520 1.51 -2.17 19.48
N ALA A 521 2.65 -1.92 18.83
CA ALA A 521 3.97 -2.20 19.42
C ALA A 521 4.20 -1.39 20.71
N ALA A 522 3.78 -0.12 20.74
CA ALA A 522 3.88 0.72 21.94
C ALA A 522 3.03 0.18 23.10
N ASP A 523 1.78 -0.22 22.83
CA ASP A 523 0.90 -0.83 23.85
C ASP A 523 1.48 -2.17 24.33
N PHE A 524 2.04 -2.97 23.43
CA PHE A 524 2.73 -4.20 23.82
C PHE A 524 3.95 -3.92 24.74
N HIS A 525 4.80 -2.95 24.40
CA HIS A 525 5.94 -2.61 25.24
C HIS A 525 5.51 -2.07 26.60
N SER A 526 4.44 -1.30 26.66
CA SER A 526 3.85 -0.84 27.92
C SER A 526 3.38 -2.00 28.80
N PHE A 527 2.67 -2.97 28.21
CA PHE A 527 2.27 -4.20 28.89
C PHE A 527 3.50 -5.00 29.37
N TYR A 528 4.46 -5.25 28.49
CA TYR A 528 5.64 -6.05 28.79
C TYR A 528 6.49 -5.46 29.93
N ASN A 529 6.58 -4.13 29.99
CA ASN A 529 7.35 -3.45 31.04
C ASN A 529 6.61 -3.40 32.39
N ALA A 530 5.27 -3.40 32.37
CA ALA A 530 4.45 -3.34 33.57
C ALA A 530 4.18 -4.73 34.17
N GLU A 531 4.06 -5.75 33.34
CA GLU A 531 3.54 -7.06 33.74
C GLU A 531 4.53 -8.17 33.43
N ARG A 532 4.81 -9.00 34.45
CA ARG A 532 5.62 -10.19 34.25
C ARG A 532 4.76 -11.32 33.68
N VAL A 533 5.15 -11.88 32.54
CA VAL A 533 4.39 -12.94 31.85
C VAL A 533 4.60 -14.30 32.52
N LEU A 534 5.85 -14.70 32.73
CA LEU A 534 6.20 -16.00 33.30
C LEU A 534 6.13 -15.97 34.84
N VAL A 535 4.91 -15.83 35.36
CA VAL A 535 4.58 -15.87 36.81
C VAL A 535 4.33 -17.30 37.27
N ASP A 536 4.34 -17.53 38.58
CA ASP A 536 4.09 -18.86 39.17
C ASP A 536 2.62 -19.25 39.09
N ASP A 537 1.69 -18.31 39.17
CA ASP A 537 0.26 -18.54 38.94
C ASP A 537 0.02 -19.01 37.50
N GLU A 538 -0.29 -20.29 37.36
CA GLU A 538 -0.47 -20.95 36.06
C GLU A 538 -1.62 -20.34 35.26
N LYS A 539 -2.75 -20.05 35.88
CA LYS A 539 -3.91 -19.45 35.22
C LYS A 539 -3.55 -18.07 34.62
N LEU A 540 -2.94 -17.20 35.41
CA LEU A 540 -2.52 -15.87 34.94
C LEU A 540 -1.41 -15.97 33.88
N ARG A 541 -0.45 -16.87 34.07
CA ARG A 541 0.61 -17.14 33.12
C ARG A 541 0.07 -17.59 31.76
N ASN A 542 -0.83 -18.58 31.75
CA ASN A 542 -1.44 -19.08 30.52
C ASN A 542 -2.27 -18.00 29.81
N ALA A 543 -3.03 -17.22 30.55
CA ALA A 543 -3.80 -16.10 29.99
C ALA A 543 -2.88 -15.03 29.37
N ARG A 544 -1.77 -14.67 30.02
CA ARG A 544 -0.76 -13.73 29.47
C ARG A 544 -0.03 -14.31 28.26
N LEU A 545 0.27 -15.59 28.24
CA LEU A 545 0.85 -16.26 27.05
C LEU A 545 -0.14 -16.24 25.88
N ALA A 546 -1.43 -16.48 26.11
CA ALA A 546 -2.46 -16.35 25.08
C ALA A 546 -2.54 -14.92 24.52
N LEU A 547 -2.49 -13.90 25.37
CA LEU A 547 -2.44 -12.49 24.95
C LEU A 547 -1.20 -12.19 24.09
N LEU A 548 -0.04 -12.76 24.44
CA LEU A 548 1.18 -12.60 23.64
C LEU A 548 1.09 -13.30 22.28
N VAL A 549 0.51 -14.49 22.18
CA VAL A 549 0.31 -15.18 20.89
C VAL A 549 -0.62 -14.36 20.01
N ALA A 550 -1.72 -13.83 20.56
CA ALA A 550 -2.63 -12.96 19.82
C ALA A 550 -1.94 -11.69 19.33
N THR A 551 -1.14 -11.05 20.17
CA THR A 551 -0.38 -9.83 19.80
C THR A 551 0.64 -10.15 18.69
N ARG A 552 1.38 -11.24 18.83
CA ARG A 552 2.32 -11.72 17.80
C ARG A 552 1.62 -11.98 16.47
N GLN A 553 0.44 -12.59 16.50
CA GLN A 553 -0.33 -12.89 15.30
C GLN A 553 -0.74 -11.60 14.58
N VAL A 554 -1.24 -10.59 15.28
CA VAL A 554 -1.65 -9.32 14.65
C VAL A 554 -0.44 -8.56 14.10
N LEU A 555 0.68 -8.51 14.84
CA LEU A 555 1.93 -7.93 14.31
C LEU A 555 2.37 -8.64 13.03
N ARG A 556 2.34 -9.96 13.01
CA ARG A 556 2.71 -10.77 11.83
C ARG A 556 1.76 -10.50 10.66
N ASN A 557 0.45 -10.47 10.88
CA ASN A 557 -0.54 -10.18 9.84
C ASN A 557 -0.29 -8.79 9.20
N GLY A 558 -0.04 -7.78 10.03
CA GLY A 558 0.25 -6.43 9.54
C GLY A 558 1.58 -6.33 8.79
N LEU A 559 2.64 -6.95 9.31
CA LEU A 559 3.95 -6.98 8.66
C LEU A 559 3.89 -7.73 7.32
N GLU A 560 3.14 -8.81 7.22
CA GLU A 560 2.95 -9.56 5.97
C GLU A 560 2.25 -8.71 4.90
N ILE A 561 1.22 -7.95 5.27
CA ILE A 561 0.57 -6.99 4.35
C ILE A 561 1.58 -5.93 3.88
N LEU A 562 2.45 -5.44 4.74
CA LEU A 562 3.52 -4.51 4.35
C LEU A 562 4.63 -5.18 3.52
N GLY A 563 4.65 -6.51 3.43
CA GLY A 563 5.72 -7.28 2.79
C GLY A 563 7.04 -7.19 3.54
N VAL A 564 6.97 -7.03 4.85
CA VAL A 564 8.10 -6.94 5.79
C VAL A 564 8.15 -8.22 6.60
N SER A 565 9.34 -8.76 6.82
CA SER A 565 9.51 -9.99 7.58
C SER A 565 9.22 -9.79 9.08
N ALA A 566 8.79 -10.86 9.74
CA ALA A 566 8.57 -10.92 11.18
C ALA A 566 9.58 -11.92 11.80
N PRO A 567 10.83 -11.50 12.07
CA PRO A 567 11.86 -12.40 12.58
C PRO A 567 11.54 -12.84 14.02
N GLU A 568 11.82 -14.09 14.31
CA GLU A 568 11.66 -14.62 15.67
C GLU A 568 12.81 -14.22 16.60
N ARG A 569 13.95 -13.91 16.02
CA ARG A 569 15.13 -13.42 16.72
C ARG A 569 15.79 -12.30 15.92
N LEU A 570 16.20 -11.25 16.59
CA LEU A 570 17.14 -10.30 16.04
C LEU A 570 18.55 -10.77 16.35
N SER A 571 19.52 -10.54 15.44
CA SER A 571 20.92 -10.95 15.65
C SER A 571 21.50 -10.26 16.90
N ARG A 572 22.59 -10.80 17.49
CA ARG A 572 23.23 -10.15 18.65
C ARG A 572 23.78 -8.75 18.34
N ALA A 573 24.05 -8.47 17.08
CA ALA A 573 24.34 -7.12 16.60
C ALA A 573 23.10 -6.21 16.71
N ASP A 574 21.90 -6.77 16.85
CA ASP A 574 20.60 -6.12 16.82
C ASP A 574 19.93 -5.99 18.20
N GLN A 575 20.58 -6.36 19.29
CA GLN A 575 20.02 -6.20 20.64
C GLN A 575 20.73 -5.03 21.37
N PRO A 576 19.98 -3.98 21.78
CA PRO A 576 20.53 -3.02 22.71
C PRO A 576 20.95 -3.74 24.01
N ALA A 577 22.10 -3.38 24.57
CA ALA A 577 22.53 -3.89 25.85
C ALA A 577 21.41 -3.69 26.88
N ASP A 578 20.95 -4.79 27.47
CA ASP A 578 19.87 -4.79 28.44
C ASP A 578 20.25 -3.86 29.61
N SER A 579 19.70 -2.65 29.64
CA SER A 579 19.91 -1.64 30.69
C SER A 579 18.94 -1.84 31.86
N THR A 580 18.60 -3.11 32.15
CA THR A 580 17.78 -3.41 33.33
C THR A 580 18.51 -4.37 34.25
N LYS A 581 19.13 -3.79 35.25
CA LYS A 581 19.31 -4.44 36.53
C LYS A 581 18.02 -4.30 37.36
#